data_228cee322a22ed4474b698bdc3af4739
#
_entry.id   228cee322a22ed4474b698bdc3af4739
#
_cell.length_a   1.000
_cell.length_b   1.000
_cell.length_c   1.000
_cell.angle_alpha   90.00
_cell.angle_beta   90.00
_cell.angle_gamma   90.00
#
_symmetry.space_group_name_H-M   'P 1'
#
loop_
_entity.id
_entity.type
_entity.pdbx_description
1 polymer ?
#
loop_
_entity_poly.entity_id
_entity_poly.type
_entity_poly.pdbx_seq_one_letter_code
_entity_poly.pdbx_strand_id
1 'polypeptide(L)'
;MQLIKTFLFGASATALMAGCTASGDNPGKEFAPNMYHSVAYEPLSQITDENAGNIVNSLDSRTGEYFNSNKYNPYRMTMREPAPHTVKRNAFGFLPYRMANDTIGLRKAKSLVSPFENTPDVIAQGKILYSFYCQHCHGAKGTGDGKVADKFAGVANFKGDAYKNITEGHIFHVITYGKGLMGAHGSQVSQEDRWRIAKYVKELQKN
;
A
#
# COMPACT_ATOMS: atom_id res chain seq x y z
N MET A 1 -56.55 32.65 -1.18
CA MET A 1 -56.21 31.89 0.08
C MET A 1 -55.96 30.39 -0.19
N GLN A 2 -56.65 29.76 -1.09
CA GLN A 2 -56.48 28.34 -1.48
C GLN A 2 -55.15 28.05 -2.19
N LEU A 3 -54.75 28.89 -3.13
CA LEU A 3 -53.45 28.78 -3.85
C LEU A 3 -52.21 28.80 -2.93
N ILE A 4 -52.23 29.63 -1.90
CA ILE A 4 -51.14 29.75 -0.94
C ILE A 4 -51.02 28.47 -0.10
N LYS A 5 -52.17 27.86 0.28
CA LYS A 5 -52.20 26.59 1.02
C LYS A 5 -51.66 25.41 0.19
N THR A 6 -51.99 25.40 -1.10
CA THR A 6 -51.49 24.35 -2.01
C THR A 6 -50.00 24.49 -2.26
N PHE A 7 -49.50 25.73 -2.36
CA PHE A 7 -48.07 26.01 -2.53
C PHE A 7 -47.26 25.63 -1.26
N LEU A 8 -47.78 25.99 -0.10
CA LEU A 8 -47.14 25.61 1.19
C LEU A 8 -47.14 24.09 1.41
N PHE A 9 -48.20 23.40 1.03
CA PHE A 9 -48.26 21.96 1.16
C PHE A 9 -47.32 21.25 0.17
N GLY A 10 -47.21 21.75 -1.07
CA GLY A 10 -46.24 21.27 -2.06
C GLY A 10 -44.80 21.52 -1.63
N ALA A 11 -44.48 22.68 -1.12
CA ALA A 11 -43.13 23.02 -0.63
C ALA A 11 -42.74 22.16 0.59
N SER A 12 -43.68 21.89 1.50
CA SER A 12 -43.42 21.02 2.66
C SER A 12 -43.19 19.56 2.25
N ALA A 13 -43.95 19.05 1.26
CA ALA A 13 -43.77 17.71 0.75
C ALA A 13 -42.41 17.54 0.05
N THR A 14 -41.97 18.54 -0.74
CA THR A 14 -40.68 18.53 -1.42
C THR A 14 -39.52 18.59 -0.41
N ALA A 15 -39.66 19.40 0.63
CA ALA A 15 -38.65 19.48 1.69
C ALA A 15 -38.49 18.16 2.49
N LEU A 16 -39.59 17.44 2.72
CA LEU A 16 -39.54 16.14 3.36
C LEU A 16 -38.88 15.06 2.49
N MET A 17 -38.97 15.14 1.19
CA MET A 17 -38.32 14.22 0.26
C MET A 17 -36.83 14.49 0.10
N ALA A 18 -36.38 15.74 0.24
CA ALA A 18 -34.98 16.13 0.12
C ALA A 18 -34.12 15.68 1.33
N GLY A 19 -34.73 15.39 2.47
CA GLY A 19 -34.02 14.96 3.69
C GLY A 19 -33.52 13.51 3.69
N CYS A 20 -33.78 12.75 2.64
CA CYS A 20 -33.44 11.32 2.57
C CYS A 20 -32.34 11.02 1.53
N THR A 21 -31.66 12.02 0.99
CA THR A 21 -30.62 11.81 -0.01
C THR A 21 -29.27 11.47 0.64
N ALA A 22 -28.69 10.36 0.20
CA ALA A 22 -27.32 10.01 0.55
C ALA A 22 -26.33 10.95 -0.14
N SER A 23 -25.26 11.34 0.53
CA SER A 23 -24.19 12.18 -0.02
C SER A 23 -22.85 11.93 0.67
N GLY A 24 -21.77 11.82 -0.11
CA GLY A 24 -20.44 11.53 0.41
C GLY A 24 -20.41 10.21 1.18
N ASP A 25 -19.79 10.21 2.35
CA ASP A 25 -19.70 9.03 3.24
C ASP A 25 -20.97 8.82 4.10
N ASN A 26 -21.98 9.66 3.92
CA ASN A 26 -23.25 9.53 4.63
C ASN A 26 -24.24 8.72 3.77
N PRO A 27 -24.57 7.48 4.18
CA PRO A 27 -25.48 6.61 3.43
C PRO A 27 -26.95 7.08 3.49
N GLY A 28 -27.25 8.15 4.22
CA GLY A 28 -28.61 8.62 4.42
C GLY A 28 -29.35 7.80 5.47
N LYS A 29 -30.67 7.64 5.29
CA LYS A 29 -31.50 6.80 6.18
C LYS A 29 -31.53 5.38 5.62
N GLU A 30 -30.68 4.53 6.13
CA GLU A 30 -30.64 3.13 5.76
C GLU A 30 -31.14 2.21 6.88
N PHE A 31 -31.70 1.06 6.47
CA PHE A 31 -32.34 0.15 7.41
C PHE A 31 -31.33 -0.57 8.32
N ALA A 32 -30.15 -0.91 7.80
CA ALA A 32 -29.13 -1.64 8.55
C ALA A 32 -27.71 -1.22 8.11
N PRO A 33 -27.20 -0.06 8.56
CA PRO A 33 -25.89 0.44 8.13
C PRO A 33 -24.70 -0.26 8.81
N ASN A 34 -24.91 -1.34 9.55
CA ASN A 34 -23.94 -1.95 10.45
C ASN A 34 -22.70 -2.52 9.77
N MET A 35 -22.69 -2.65 8.44
CA MET A 35 -21.58 -3.24 7.68
C MET A 35 -20.90 -2.27 6.72
N TYR A 36 -21.19 -0.98 6.80
CA TYR A 36 -20.54 0.02 5.94
C TYR A 36 -19.11 0.32 6.35
N HIS A 37 -18.83 0.22 7.64
CA HIS A 37 -17.50 0.46 8.19
C HIS A 37 -17.09 -0.72 9.05
N SER A 38 -15.82 -1.07 9.01
CA SER A 38 -15.27 -2.08 9.89
C SER A 38 -15.21 -1.56 11.33
N VAL A 39 -15.68 -2.37 12.29
CA VAL A 39 -15.56 -2.05 13.73
C VAL A 39 -14.11 -2.26 14.19
N ALA A 40 -13.39 -3.19 13.56
CA ALA A 40 -11.98 -3.44 13.86
C ALA A 40 -11.08 -2.32 13.32
N TYR A 41 -9.98 -2.07 14.00
CA TYR A 41 -8.94 -1.17 13.51
C TYR A 41 -8.26 -1.78 12.28
N GLU A 42 -8.40 -1.12 11.13
CA GLU A 42 -7.80 -1.54 9.87
C GLU A 42 -6.70 -0.57 9.45
N PRO A 43 -5.54 -1.07 8.99
CA PRO A 43 -4.49 -0.21 8.48
C PRO A 43 -4.95 0.48 7.20
N LEU A 44 -4.54 1.74 7.04
CA LEU A 44 -4.82 2.56 5.86
C LEU A 44 -6.32 2.88 5.62
N SER A 45 -7.21 2.48 6.51
CA SER A 45 -8.60 2.92 6.50
C SER A 45 -8.76 4.27 7.17
N GLN A 46 -9.60 5.12 6.60
CA GLN A 46 -9.92 6.43 7.14
C GLN A 46 -11.42 6.68 7.04
N ILE A 47 -12.02 7.03 8.17
CA ILE A 47 -13.41 7.49 8.24
C ILE A 47 -13.36 8.98 8.51
N THR A 48 -13.79 9.78 7.56
CA THR A 48 -13.74 11.25 7.60
C THR A 48 -15.06 11.88 8.01
N ASP A 49 -16.16 11.15 7.89
CA ASP A 49 -17.48 11.59 8.33
C ASP A 49 -17.59 11.47 9.86
N GLU A 50 -17.64 12.59 10.55
CA GLU A 50 -17.77 12.64 12.02
C GLU A 50 -19.11 12.08 12.53
N ASN A 51 -20.11 11.97 11.65
CA ASN A 51 -21.41 11.40 11.98
C ASN A 51 -21.52 9.91 11.66
N ALA A 52 -20.50 9.32 11.05
CA ALA A 52 -20.49 7.89 10.76
C ALA A 52 -20.68 7.09 12.07
N GLY A 53 -21.62 6.17 12.09
CA GLY A 53 -21.91 5.33 13.24
C GLY A 53 -22.69 6.00 14.38
N ASN A 54 -23.14 7.25 14.26
CA ASN A 54 -23.89 7.95 15.31
C ASN A 54 -25.14 7.20 15.80
N ILE A 55 -25.76 6.42 14.93
CA ILE A 55 -26.97 5.65 15.26
C ILE A 55 -26.67 4.51 16.24
N VAL A 56 -25.47 3.94 16.16
CA VAL A 56 -25.04 2.80 16.99
C VAL A 56 -24.10 3.22 18.12
N ASN A 57 -23.78 4.50 18.21
CA ASN A 57 -22.85 5.02 19.20
C ASN A 57 -23.52 5.18 20.58
N SER A 58 -22.96 4.51 21.56
CA SER A 58 -23.36 4.63 22.97
C SER A 58 -22.62 5.73 23.74
N LEU A 59 -21.70 6.45 23.09
CA LEU A 59 -20.91 7.50 23.73
C LEU A 59 -21.63 8.85 23.70
N ASP A 60 -21.56 9.60 24.78
CA ASP A 60 -22.18 10.93 24.91
C ASP A 60 -21.60 11.97 23.93
N SER A 61 -20.42 11.72 23.40
CA SER A 61 -19.75 12.58 22.42
C SER A 61 -20.43 12.63 21.05
N ARG A 62 -21.35 11.72 20.76
CA ARG A 62 -22.04 11.56 19.48
C ARG A 62 -21.12 11.36 18.27
N THR A 63 -19.84 11.13 18.49
CA THR A 63 -18.92 10.67 17.47
C THR A 63 -19.12 9.16 17.32
N GLY A 64 -19.43 8.67 16.15
CA GLY A 64 -19.72 7.26 15.94
C GLY A 64 -18.54 6.37 16.32
N GLU A 65 -18.81 5.11 16.61
CA GLU A 65 -17.77 4.10 16.92
C GLU A 65 -16.80 3.92 15.75
N TYR A 66 -17.22 4.26 14.55
CA TYR A 66 -16.45 4.17 13.32
C TYR A 66 -15.61 5.41 13.02
N PHE A 67 -15.96 6.55 13.60
CA PHE A 67 -15.13 7.74 13.49
C PHE A 67 -13.88 7.60 14.36
N ASN A 68 -12.74 7.97 13.82
CA ASN A 68 -11.50 7.91 14.57
C ASN A 68 -11.48 8.94 15.72
N SER A 69 -11.85 8.48 16.90
CA SER A 69 -11.85 9.28 18.13
C SER A 69 -10.45 9.42 18.75
N ASN A 70 -9.42 8.80 18.18
CA ASN A 70 -8.06 8.90 18.70
C ASN A 70 -7.46 10.27 18.37
N LYS A 71 -7.57 11.21 19.30
CA LYS A 71 -7.04 12.58 19.18
C LYS A 71 -5.51 12.67 19.00
N TYR A 72 -4.80 11.58 19.29
CA TYR A 72 -3.35 11.50 19.11
C TYR A 72 -2.95 10.93 17.74
N ASN A 73 -3.92 10.57 16.91
CA ASN A 73 -3.68 10.13 15.54
C ASN A 73 -3.93 11.31 14.57
N PRO A 74 -2.89 12.02 14.12
CA PRO A 74 -3.02 13.21 13.29
C PRO A 74 -3.59 12.92 11.91
N TYR A 75 -3.52 11.66 11.46
CA TYR A 75 -3.97 11.25 10.13
C TYR A 75 -5.42 10.76 10.10
N ARG A 76 -6.12 10.76 11.25
CA ARG A 76 -7.50 10.27 11.37
C ARG A 76 -7.71 8.87 10.81
N MET A 77 -6.72 8.01 10.94
CA MET A 77 -6.84 6.62 10.51
C MET A 77 -7.54 5.80 11.59
N THR A 78 -8.29 4.77 11.18
CA THR A 78 -8.98 3.87 12.10
C THR A 78 -8.00 3.08 12.97
N MET A 79 -6.82 2.76 12.45
CA MET A 79 -5.77 2.07 13.19
C MET A 79 -5.02 3.04 14.10
N ARG A 80 -4.76 2.62 15.34
CA ARG A 80 -3.87 3.37 16.24
C ARG A 80 -2.43 3.28 15.78
N GLU A 81 -1.72 4.40 15.86
CA GLU A 81 -0.28 4.37 15.67
C GLU A 81 0.41 3.59 16.80
N PRO A 82 1.44 2.82 16.48
CA PRO A 82 2.30 2.22 17.50
C PRO A 82 2.92 3.30 18.41
N ALA A 83 3.28 2.91 19.63
CA ALA A 83 3.99 3.82 20.52
C ALA A 83 5.28 4.35 19.83
N PRO A 84 5.68 5.61 20.09
CA PRO A 84 6.91 6.16 19.54
C PRO A 84 8.11 5.22 19.77
N HIS A 85 8.99 5.15 18.80
CA HIS A 85 10.19 4.27 18.81
C HIS A 85 9.90 2.76 18.79
N THR A 86 8.68 2.34 18.53
CA THR A 86 8.35 0.92 18.35
C THR A 86 8.93 0.40 17.04
N VAL A 87 9.59 -0.73 17.10
CA VAL A 87 10.08 -1.49 15.93
C VAL A 87 9.20 -2.70 15.72
N LYS A 88 8.67 -2.87 14.51
CA LYS A 88 7.85 -4.02 14.14
C LYS A 88 8.65 -5.31 14.35
N ARG A 89 8.11 -6.24 15.12
CA ARG A 89 8.67 -7.59 15.21
C ARG A 89 8.36 -8.36 13.92
N ASN A 90 9.36 -9.00 13.36
CA ASN A 90 9.21 -9.91 12.22
C ASN A 90 9.89 -11.25 12.51
N ALA A 91 9.55 -12.29 11.74
CA ALA A 91 10.04 -13.65 11.97
C ALA A 91 11.56 -13.79 11.80
N PHE A 92 12.18 -12.93 11.01
CA PHE A 92 13.60 -12.97 10.67
C PHE A 92 14.45 -11.97 11.45
N GLY A 93 13.86 -11.17 12.32
CA GLY A 93 14.58 -10.17 13.12
C GLY A 93 15.15 -8.99 12.32
N PHE A 94 14.71 -8.77 11.08
CA PHE A 94 15.22 -7.65 10.27
C PHE A 94 14.80 -6.31 10.83
N LEU A 95 15.75 -5.41 10.94
CA LEU A 95 15.46 -4.01 11.22
C LEU A 95 14.81 -3.33 10.00
N PRO A 96 13.98 -2.30 10.22
CA PRO A 96 13.45 -1.50 9.13
C PRO A 96 14.56 -0.95 8.23
N TYR A 97 14.36 -1.06 6.92
CA TYR A 97 15.32 -0.51 5.96
C TYR A 97 15.24 1.02 5.94
N ARG A 98 16.33 1.70 6.30
CA ARG A 98 16.38 3.15 6.49
C ARG A 98 17.41 3.87 5.59
N MET A 99 17.92 3.22 4.55
CA MET A 99 18.78 3.91 3.57
C MET A 99 17.92 4.96 2.84
N ALA A 100 18.47 6.15 2.66
CA ALA A 100 17.79 7.21 1.93
C ALA A 100 17.59 6.84 0.46
N ASN A 101 16.49 7.33 -0.14
CA ASN A 101 16.22 7.17 -1.58
C ASN A 101 17.00 8.25 -2.37
N ASP A 102 18.31 8.17 -2.33
CA ASP A 102 19.23 9.07 -3.04
C ASP A 102 20.48 8.33 -3.52
N THR A 103 21.37 9.04 -4.19
CA THR A 103 22.63 8.48 -4.69
C THR A 103 23.58 8.02 -3.58
N ILE A 104 23.52 8.64 -2.40
CA ILE A 104 24.33 8.26 -1.23
C ILE A 104 23.77 6.97 -0.64
N GLY A 105 22.45 6.87 -0.45
CA GLY A 105 21.79 5.67 0.02
C GLY A 105 22.00 4.48 -0.91
N LEU A 106 21.87 4.68 -2.22
CA LEU A 106 22.17 3.64 -3.21
C LEU A 106 23.64 3.19 -3.13
N ARG A 107 24.59 4.12 -2.95
CA ARG A 107 26.00 3.80 -2.82
C ARG A 107 26.26 2.95 -1.57
N LYS A 108 25.68 3.33 -0.43
CA LYS A 108 25.77 2.55 0.81
C LYS A 108 25.08 1.18 0.66
N ALA A 109 23.94 1.14 -0.02
CA ALA A 109 23.23 -0.11 -0.25
C ALA A 109 24.03 -1.13 -1.07
N LYS A 110 24.92 -0.70 -1.96
CA LYS A 110 25.78 -1.61 -2.74
C LYS A 110 26.66 -2.51 -1.88
N SER A 111 27.02 -2.11 -0.68
CA SER A 111 27.80 -2.93 0.26
C SER A 111 26.97 -3.90 1.09
N LEU A 112 25.64 -3.82 1.02
CA LEU A 112 24.77 -4.74 1.73
C LEU A 112 24.80 -6.12 1.06
N VAL A 113 24.81 -7.15 1.90
CA VAL A 113 24.76 -8.56 1.49
C VAL A 113 23.46 -9.14 1.98
N SER A 114 22.86 -10.02 1.18
CA SER A 114 21.67 -10.76 1.60
C SER A 114 21.95 -11.56 2.86
N PRO A 115 21.04 -11.53 3.85
CA PRO A 115 21.16 -12.37 5.04
C PRO A 115 20.84 -13.84 4.76
N PHE A 116 20.31 -14.16 3.57
CA PHE A 116 20.03 -15.54 3.17
C PHE A 116 21.23 -16.17 2.48
N GLU A 117 21.51 -17.41 2.80
CA GLU A 117 22.47 -18.24 2.08
C GLU A 117 21.95 -18.52 0.65
N ASN A 118 22.89 -18.84 -0.24
CA ASN A 118 22.57 -19.12 -1.63
C ASN A 118 22.17 -20.61 -1.80
N THR A 119 21.08 -21.02 -1.19
CA THR A 119 20.54 -22.37 -1.29
C THR A 119 19.59 -22.53 -2.50
N PRO A 120 19.44 -23.75 -3.04
CA PRO A 120 18.46 -24.01 -4.10
C PRO A 120 17.04 -23.60 -3.74
N ASP A 121 16.64 -23.75 -2.49
CA ASP A 121 15.33 -23.38 -1.99
C ASP A 121 15.12 -21.85 -2.01
N VAL A 122 16.08 -21.07 -1.52
CA VAL A 122 16.04 -19.60 -1.56
C VAL A 122 15.95 -19.10 -3.00
N ILE A 123 16.70 -19.72 -3.93
CA ILE A 123 16.65 -19.37 -5.35
C ILE A 123 15.29 -19.74 -5.97
N ALA A 124 14.73 -20.90 -5.64
CA ALA A 124 13.40 -21.30 -6.12
C ALA A 124 12.30 -20.35 -5.63
N GLN A 125 12.31 -19.98 -4.35
CA GLN A 125 11.39 -18.98 -3.81
C GLN A 125 11.58 -17.61 -4.50
N GLY A 126 12.82 -17.16 -4.68
CA GLY A 126 13.13 -15.93 -5.40
C GLY A 126 12.62 -15.94 -6.84
N LYS A 127 12.70 -17.09 -7.54
CA LYS A 127 12.16 -17.29 -8.88
C LYS A 127 10.64 -17.13 -8.93
N ILE A 128 9.93 -17.73 -7.97
CA ILE A 128 8.47 -17.61 -7.86
C ILE A 128 8.08 -16.14 -7.65
N LEU A 129 8.70 -15.46 -6.70
CA LEU A 129 8.45 -14.05 -6.42
C LEU A 129 8.78 -13.15 -7.63
N TYR A 130 9.89 -13.42 -8.31
CA TYR A 130 10.28 -12.73 -9.52
C TYR A 130 9.21 -12.89 -10.63
N SER A 131 8.63 -14.08 -10.77
CA SER A 131 7.59 -14.33 -11.78
C SER A 131 6.33 -13.49 -11.53
N PHE A 132 6.00 -13.21 -10.27
CA PHE A 132 4.83 -12.41 -9.92
C PHE A 132 5.07 -10.89 -10.07
N TYR A 133 6.23 -10.40 -9.64
CA TYR A 133 6.45 -8.96 -9.49
C TYR A 133 7.34 -8.34 -10.57
N CYS A 134 8.18 -9.11 -11.24
CA CYS A 134 9.28 -8.57 -12.05
C CYS A 134 9.24 -9.00 -13.53
N GLN A 135 8.82 -10.24 -13.78
CA GLN A 135 8.93 -10.88 -15.08
C GLN A 135 8.14 -10.16 -16.18
N HIS A 136 7.02 -9.51 -15.85
CA HIS A 136 6.19 -8.83 -16.85
C HIS A 136 6.91 -7.67 -17.55
N CYS A 137 7.89 -7.03 -16.88
CA CYS A 137 8.78 -6.04 -17.48
C CYS A 137 10.12 -6.62 -17.86
N HIS A 138 10.79 -7.33 -16.94
CA HIS A 138 12.17 -7.77 -17.11
C HIS A 138 12.32 -9.07 -17.91
N GLY A 139 11.22 -9.78 -18.23
CA GLY A 139 11.24 -11.06 -18.93
C GLY A 139 11.66 -12.23 -18.06
N ALA A 140 11.38 -13.45 -18.51
CA ALA A 140 11.69 -14.68 -17.76
C ALA A 140 13.19 -14.91 -17.58
N LYS A 141 14.01 -14.41 -18.51
CA LYS A 141 15.47 -14.52 -18.49
C LYS A 141 16.17 -13.26 -18.00
N GLY A 142 15.43 -12.23 -17.60
CA GLY A 142 15.97 -10.96 -17.14
C GLY A 142 16.61 -10.11 -18.24
N THR A 143 16.20 -10.31 -19.49
CA THR A 143 16.74 -9.62 -20.67
C THR A 143 16.04 -8.32 -21.00
N GLY A 144 15.04 -7.92 -20.22
CA GLY A 144 14.27 -6.70 -20.44
C GLY A 144 13.21 -6.83 -21.53
N ASP A 145 12.83 -8.06 -21.86
CA ASP A 145 11.91 -8.46 -22.94
C ASP A 145 10.55 -8.94 -22.40
N GLY A 146 10.13 -8.46 -21.25
CA GLY A 146 8.84 -8.80 -20.67
C GLY A 146 7.66 -8.28 -21.51
N LYS A 147 6.47 -8.84 -21.28
CA LYS A 147 5.25 -8.57 -22.09
C LYS A 147 4.85 -7.09 -22.18
N VAL A 148 5.26 -6.28 -21.21
CA VAL A 148 4.96 -4.83 -21.18
C VAL A 148 6.20 -3.96 -21.38
N ALA A 149 7.36 -4.55 -21.68
CA ALA A 149 8.62 -3.83 -21.80
C ALA A 149 8.61 -2.79 -22.93
N ASP A 150 7.87 -3.01 -23.99
CA ASP A 150 7.69 -2.09 -25.10
C ASP A 150 7.00 -0.77 -24.70
N LYS A 151 6.26 -0.76 -23.59
CA LYS A 151 5.59 0.42 -23.03
C LYS A 151 6.47 1.18 -22.03
N PHE A 152 7.60 0.62 -21.60
CA PHE A 152 8.50 1.18 -20.60
C PHE A 152 9.92 1.28 -21.15
N ALA A 153 10.29 2.46 -21.62
CA ALA A 153 11.64 2.67 -22.15
C ALA A 153 12.71 2.40 -21.08
N GLY A 154 13.74 1.63 -21.46
CA GLY A 154 14.91 1.41 -20.62
C GLY A 154 14.74 0.35 -19.53
N VAL A 155 13.86 -0.63 -19.72
CA VAL A 155 13.82 -1.82 -18.85
C VAL A 155 15.21 -2.48 -18.84
N ALA A 156 15.74 -2.70 -17.62
CA ALA A 156 17.07 -3.22 -17.45
C ALA A 156 17.21 -4.66 -17.97
N ASN A 157 18.19 -4.86 -18.85
CA ASN A 157 18.70 -6.20 -19.19
C ASN A 157 19.79 -6.56 -18.17
N PHE A 158 19.51 -7.53 -17.29
CA PHE A 158 20.44 -7.92 -16.23
C PHE A 158 21.75 -8.54 -16.73
N LYS A 159 21.78 -9.01 -17.95
CA LYS A 159 22.98 -9.56 -18.61
C LYS A 159 23.79 -8.51 -19.37
N GLY A 160 23.22 -7.34 -19.59
CA GLY A 160 23.89 -6.23 -20.25
C GLY A 160 25.02 -5.62 -19.40
N ASP A 161 26.00 -5.02 -20.05
CA ASP A 161 27.21 -4.50 -19.42
C ASP A 161 26.96 -3.54 -18.27
N ALA A 162 25.89 -2.76 -18.37
CA ALA A 162 25.52 -1.79 -17.32
C ALA A 162 24.99 -2.45 -16.03
N TYR A 163 24.49 -3.69 -16.11
CA TYR A 163 23.77 -4.33 -15.00
C TYR A 163 24.36 -5.68 -14.56
N LYS A 164 25.14 -6.37 -15.39
CA LYS A 164 25.68 -7.71 -15.08
C LYS A 164 26.46 -7.81 -13.77
N ASN A 165 27.02 -6.69 -13.29
CA ASN A 165 27.86 -6.64 -12.09
C ASN A 165 27.23 -5.93 -10.91
N ILE A 166 25.92 -5.58 -10.96
CA ILE A 166 25.27 -4.93 -9.81
C ILE A 166 25.17 -5.90 -8.63
N THR A 167 25.34 -5.35 -7.41
CA THR A 167 25.34 -6.14 -6.17
C THR A 167 23.93 -6.48 -5.71
N GLU A 168 23.78 -7.48 -4.84
CA GLU A 168 22.50 -7.84 -4.21
C GLU A 168 21.87 -6.64 -3.48
N GLY A 169 22.67 -5.87 -2.74
CA GLY A 169 22.20 -4.69 -2.05
C GLY A 169 21.73 -3.57 -2.99
N HIS A 170 22.37 -3.42 -4.18
CA HIS A 170 21.87 -2.50 -5.21
C HIS A 170 20.49 -2.94 -5.70
N ILE A 171 20.32 -4.24 -6.01
CA ILE A 171 19.05 -4.80 -6.48
C ILE A 171 17.97 -4.60 -5.42
N PHE A 172 18.27 -4.94 -4.17
CA PHE A 172 17.36 -4.76 -3.03
C PHE A 172 16.89 -3.31 -2.88
N HIS A 173 17.82 -2.34 -2.97
CA HIS A 173 17.52 -0.93 -2.87
C HIS A 173 16.61 -0.44 -4.00
N VAL A 174 16.90 -0.87 -5.24
CA VAL A 174 16.08 -0.53 -6.41
C VAL A 174 14.68 -1.14 -6.31
N ILE A 175 14.55 -2.38 -5.86
CA ILE A 175 13.22 -2.98 -5.61
C ILE A 175 12.47 -2.17 -4.54
N THR A 176 13.16 -1.69 -3.51
CA THR A 176 12.55 -0.94 -2.42
C THR A 176 11.98 0.40 -2.88
N TYR A 177 12.75 1.19 -3.59
CA TYR A 177 12.43 2.58 -3.90
C TYR A 177 12.08 2.87 -5.36
N GLY A 178 12.31 1.91 -6.23
CA GLY A 178 12.24 2.13 -7.67
C GLY A 178 13.47 2.83 -8.23
N LYS A 179 13.52 3.00 -9.55
CA LYS A 179 14.54 3.76 -10.25
C LYS A 179 14.06 4.16 -11.64
N GLY A 180 14.08 5.45 -11.95
CA GLY A 180 13.57 5.96 -13.22
C GLY A 180 12.08 5.63 -13.40
N LEU A 181 11.71 4.91 -14.45
CA LEU A 181 10.33 4.48 -14.70
C LEU A 181 9.91 3.24 -13.88
N MET A 182 10.84 2.55 -13.23
CA MET A 182 10.51 1.44 -12.35
C MET A 182 9.94 1.98 -11.03
N GLY A 183 8.69 1.64 -10.75
CA GLY A 183 8.02 1.99 -9.49
C GLY A 183 8.62 1.30 -8.27
N ALA A 184 8.38 1.85 -7.08
CA ALA A 184 8.77 1.25 -5.81
C ALA A 184 7.91 0.01 -5.48
N HIS A 185 8.53 -1.06 -5.03
CA HIS A 185 7.85 -2.29 -4.60
C HIS A 185 7.96 -2.53 -3.08
N GLY A 186 8.54 -1.57 -2.36
CA GLY A 186 8.79 -1.70 -0.93
C GLY A 186 7.55 -1.89 -0.06
N SER A 187 6.37 -1.43 -0.51
CA SER A 187 5.10 -1.63 0.18
C SER A 187 4.43 -2.97 -0.12
N GLN A 188 4.73 -3.58 -1.26
CA GLN A 188 4.07 -4.79 -1.76
C GLN A 188 4.90 -6.05 -1.50
N VAL A 189 6.21 -5.91 -1.48
CA VAL A 189 7.16 -7.02 -1.32
C VAL A 189 7.88 -6.87 0.00
N SER A 190 7.83 -7.90 0.85
CA SER A 190 8.50 -7.90 2.16
C SER A 190 10.03 -7.72 2.02
N GLN A 191 10.71 -7.33 3.10
CA GLN A 191 12.17 -7.25 3.08
C GLN A 191 12.81 -8.60 2.74
N GLU A 192 12.29 -9.66 3.31
CA GLU A 192 12.72 -11.03 3.09
C GLU A 192 12.62 -11.41 1.62
N ASP A 193 11.47 -11.12 1.03
CA ASP A 193 11.20 -11.48 -0.36
C ASP A 193 12.01 -10.65 -1.34
N ARG A 194 12.26 -9.37 -1.02
CA ARG A 194 13.19 -8.55 -1.82
C ARG A 194 14.59 -9.14 -1.86
N TRP A 195 15.09 -9.69 -0.74
CA TRP A 195 16.38 -10.37 -0.71
C TRP A 195 16.36 -11.69 -1.50
N ARG A 196 15.28 -12.49 -1.43
CA ARG A 196 15.14 -13.69 -2.25
C ARG A 196 15.10 -13.36 -3.73
N ILE A 197 14.37 -12.31 -4.12
CA ILE A 197 14.36 -11.81 -5.50
C ILE A 197 15.77 -11.37 -5.91
N ALA A 198 16.49 -10.62 -5.07
CA ALA A 198 17.85 -10.19 -5.37
C ALA A 198 18.79 -11.39 -5.60
N LYS A 199 18.68 -12.45 -4.80
CA LYS A 199 19.42 -13.72 -5.03
C LYS A 199 19.10 -14.32 -6.38
N TYR A 200 17.83 -14.42 -6.75
CA TYR A 200 17.43 -14.98 -8.05
C TYR A 200 17.92 -14.12 -9.22
N VAL A 201 17.85 -12.80 -9.12
CA VAL A 201 18.40 -11.89 -10.14
C VAL A 201 19.90 -12.12 -10.32
N LYS A 202 20.64 -12.39 -9.24
CA LYS A 202 22.08 -12.76 -9.34
C LYS A 202 22.28 -14.08 -10.11
N GLU A 203 21.38 -15.05 -9.98
CA GLU A 203 21.43 -16.27 -10.82
C GLU A 203 21.14 -15.98 -12.29
N LEU A 204 20.18 -15.09 -12.60
CA LEU A 204 19.90 -14.68 -13.96
C LEU A 204 21.10 -13.96 -14.62
N GLN A 205 21.96 -13.30 -13.84
CA GLN A 205 23.17 -12.64 -14.34
C GLN A 205 24.29 -13.62 -14.70
N LYS A 206 24.30 -14.83 -14.14
CA LYS A 206 25.33 -15.86 -14.41
C LYS A 206 25.06 -16.64 -15.70
N ASN A 207 23.78 -16.81 -16.06
CA ASN A 207 23.30 -17.59 -17.19
C ASN A 207 22.91 -16.68 -18.36
#